data_2ba5400c99f710331709968ae914b982
#
_entry.id   2ba5400c99f710331709968ae914b982
#
_cell.length_a   1.000
_cell.length_b   1.000
_cell.length_c   1.000
_cell.angle_alpha   90.00
_cell.angle_beta   90.00
_cell.angle_gamma   90.00
#
_symmetry.space_group_name_H-M   'P 1'
#
loop_
_entity.id
_entity.type
_entity.pdbx_description
1 polymer ?
#
loop_
_entity_poly.entity_id
_entity_poly.type
_entity_poly.pdbx_seq_one_letter_code
_entity_poly.pdbx_strand_id
1 'polypeptide(L)'
;EICQLRLWIELLKNAYYIKGNDGKRHLQTLPNIDINIKCGNSLVMKYPLNAPIGHVLRGANVTIGDYKNHVAHYKNSPSKENKHIVEHDIWMIKSKLNEGYDKDTNKYKKWVKVCSDILLLDNSLFPPEEAESKRLSDLRKQEEKLRVSLEEASTRYAHLGAFEWRYEFPETLNEKGEFIGFDCIIGNPPYGVSIKDGYRKTVEEKYEHMPDYEIYYYFIALGQELLKDNGYLAYIIPNTWLFNVNAKEYRKDIFNNWSIVELLDCTNFQIFEAATVRNSVIT
;
A
#
# COMPACT_ATOMS: atom_id res chain seq x y z
N GLU A 1 -6.09 -7.46 -15.71
CA GLU A 1 -6.88 -7.67 -16.94
C GLU A 1 -7.94 -8.77 -16.78
N ILE A 2 -7.59 -10.02 -16.39
CA ILE A 2 -8.58 -11.12 -16.25
C ILE A 2 -9.67 -10.79 -15.22
N CYS A 3 -9.31 -10.23 -14.07
CA CYS A 3 -10.26 -9.80 -13.04
C CYS A 3 -11.21 -8.72 -13.57
N GLN A 4 -10.68 -7.72 -14.26
CA GLN A 4 -11.46 -6.68 -14.91
C GLN A 4 -12.45 -7.27 -15.91
N LEU A 5 -11.98 -8.14 -16.80
CA LEU A 5 -12.83 -8.78 -17.79
C LEU A 5 -13.96 -9.60 -17.16
N ARG A 6 -13.68 -10.39 -16.12
CA ARG A 6 -14.70 -11.16 -15.40
C ARG A 6 -15.76 -10.29 -14.76
N LEU A 7 -15.35 -9.20 -14.10
CA LEU A 7 -16.29 -8.26 -13.49
C LEU A 7 -17.12 -7.52 -14.54
N TRP A 8 -16.53 -7.15 -15.68
CA TRP A 8 -17.26 -6.58 -16.81
C TRP A 8 -18.33 -7.54 -17.35
N ILE A 9 -18.00 -8.83 -17.49
CA ILE A 9 -18.95 -9.85 -17.93
C ILE A 9 -20.11 -9.98 -16.93
N GLU A 10 -19.83 -10.00 -15.63
CA GLU A 10 -20.89 -10.09 -14.60
C GLU A 10 -21.78 -8.82 -14.59
N LEU A 11 -21.20 -7.65 -14.76
CA LEU A 11 -21.97 -6.42 -14.90
C LEU A 11 -22.85 -6.45 -16.15
N LEU A 12 -22.34 -6.92 -17.30
CA LEU A 12 -23.11 -7.05 -18.54
C LEU A 12 -24.26 -8.03 -18.42
N LYS A 13 -24.08 -9.17 -17.73
CA LYS A 13 -25.16 -10.14 -17.48
C LYS A 13 -26.33 -9.53 -16.71
N ASN A 14 -26.05 -8.58 -15.83
CA ASN A 14 -27.05 -7.93 -14.98
C ASN A 14 -27.48 -6.55 -15.52
N ALA A 15 -26.95 -6.13 -16.67
CA ALA A 15 -27.29 -4.85 -17.27
C ALA A 15 -28.71 -4.88 -17.88
N TYR A 16 -29.42 -3.78 -17.78
CA TYR A 16 -30.77 -3.65 -18.31
C TYR A 16 -30.91 -2.39 -19.18
N TYR A 17 -31.95 -2.36 -19.97
CA TYR A 17 -32.26 -1.21 -20.82
C TYR A 17 -33.07 -0.17 -20.06
N ILE A 18 -32.61 1.08 -20.09
CA ILE A 18 -33.30 2.24 -19.56
C ILE A 18 -33.89 3.07 -20.72
N LYS A 19 -34.98 3.74 -20.47
CA LYS A 19 -35.61 4.66 -21.45
C LYS A 19 -34.91 6.02 -21.30
N GLY A 20 -34.23 6.46 -22.35
CA GLY A 20 -33.56 7.77 -22.38
C GLY A 20 -34.56 8.91 -22.61
N ASN A 21 -34.09 10.15 -22.47
CA ASN A 21 -34.85 11.37 -22.73
C ASN A 21 -35.27 11.51 -24.21
N ASP A 22 -34.59 10.80 -25.11
CA ASP A 22 -34.90 10.70 -26.54
C ASP A 22 -36.02 9.70 -26.85
N GLY A 23 -36.61 9.07 -25.81
CA GLY A 23 -37.63 8.05 -25.91
C GLY A 23 -37.16 6.67 -26.34
N LYS A 24 -35.87 6.50 -26.66
CA LYS A 24 -35.26 5.23 -27.04
C LYS A 24 -34.79 4.44 -25.83
N ARG A 25 -34.63 3.13 -26.02
CA ARG A 25 -34.04 2.26 -25.02
C ARG A 25 -32.52 2.24 -25.21
N HIS A 26 -31.79 2.61 -24.17
CA HIS A 26 -30.35 2.54 -24.11
C HIS A 26 -29.93 1.51 -23.05
N LEU A 27 -28.89 0.76 -23.33
CA LEU A 27 -28.28 -0.10 -22.29
C LEU A 27 -27.78 0.80 -21.17
N GLN A 28 -28.04 0.42 -19.92
CA GLN A 28 -27.52 1.13 -18.77
C GLN A 28 -26.00 1.28 -18.91
N THR A 29 -25.49 2.49 -18.69
CA THR A 29 -24.06 2.73 -18.70
C THR A 29 -23.42 1.96 -17.55
N LEU A 30 -22.46 1.11 -17.88
CA LEU A 30 -21.71 0.37 -16.86
C LEU A 30 -20.75 1.32 -16.14
N PRO A 31 -20.59 1.17 -14.82
CA PRO A 31 -19.63 1.98 -14.06
C PRO A 31 -18.20 1.71 -14.53
N ASN A 32 -17.32 2.70 -14.39
CA ASN A 32 -15.90 2.57 -14.66
C ASN A 32 -15.21 1.80 -13.51
N ILE A 33 -15.24 0.48 -13.59
CA ILE A 33 -14.67 -0.40 -12.56
C ILE A 33 -13.14 -0.50 -12.58
N ASP A 34 -12.53 -0.16 -13.70
CA ASP A 34 -11.10 -0.28 -13.94
C ASP A 34 -10.26 0.57 -12.96
N ILE A 35 -10.77 1.74 -12.55
CA ILE A 35 -10.09 2.58 -11.56
C ILE A 35 -10.08 1.96 -10.16
N ASN A 36 -11.03 1.07 -9.87
CA ASN A 36 -11.14 0.40 -8.57
C ASN A 36 -10.38 -0.92 -8.51
N ILE A 37 -9.97 -1.46 -9.67
CA ILE A 37 -9.24 -2.72 -9.77
C ILE A 37 -7.76 -2.42 -9.92
N LYS A 38 -7.04 -2.57 -8.84
CA LYS A 38 -5.62 -2.24 -8.72
C LYS A 38 -4.77 -3.50 -8.69
N CYS A 39 -3.53 -3.37 -9.15
CA CYS A 39 -2.55 -4.45 -9.15
C CYS A 39 -1.28 -3.98 -8.45
N GLY A 40 -0.79 -4.77 -7.52
CA GLY A 40 0.44 -4.50 -6.79
C GLY A 40 0.63 -5.43 -5.61
N ASN A 41 1.78 -5.33 -4.97
CA ASN A 41 2.06 -6.07 -3.75
C ASN A 41 1.57 -5.27 -2.54
N SER A 42 0.39 -5.60 -2.06
CA SER A 42 -0.32 -4.87 -1.00
C SER A 42 0.41 -4.81 0.34
N LEU A 43 1.29 -5.77 0.64
CA LEU A 43 2.11 -5.78 1.85
C LEU A 43 3.34 -4.86 1.77
N VAL A 44 3.72 -4.45 0.56
CA VAL A 44 4.93 -3.64 0.35
C VAL A 44 4.52 -2.22 0.03
N MET A 45 4.86 -1.30 0.90
CA MET A 45 4.69 0.14 0.74
C MET A 45 6.04 0.82 0.91
N LYS A 46 6.37 1.77 0.04
CA LYS A 46 7.58 2.59 0.18
C LYS A 46 7.41 3.63 1.28
N TYR A 47 6.18 4.15 1.43
CA TYR A 47 5.87 5.19 2.40
C TYR A 47 4.87 4.67 3.44
N PRO A 48 5.12 4.88 4.74
CA PRO A 48 4.15 4.57 5.80
C PRO A 48 2.83 5.33 5.58
N LEU A 49 1.71 4.75 6.03
CA LEU A 49 0.38 5.35 5.87
C LEU A 49 0.24 6.72 6.53
N ASN A 50 0.98 6.98 7.60
CA ASN A 50 1.01 8.23 8.33
C ASN A 50 2.04 9.25 7.81
N ALA A 51 2.85 8.91 6.78
CA ALA A 51 3.83 9.85 6.24
C ALA A 51 3.14 11.01 5.51
N PRO A 52 3.69 12.25 5.55
CA PRO A 52 3.15 13.38 4.80
C PRO A 52 3.22 13.14 3.28
N ILE A 53 2.09 13.30 2.58
CA ILE A 53 2.04 13.12 1.12
C ILE A 53 2.19 14.41 0.31
N GLY A 54 2.12 15.55 0.98
CA GLY A 54 2.08 16.85 0.31
C GLY A 54 3.28 17.17 -0.59
N HIS A 55 4.46 16.60 -0.30
CA HIS A 55 5.63 16.80 -1.15
C HIS A 55 5.53 16.06 -2.49
N VAL A 56 4.94 14.86 -2.51
CA VAL A 56 4.72 14.07 -3.74
C VAL A 56 3.69 14.76 -4.63
N LEU A 57 2.57 15.18 -4.04
CA LEU A 57 1.50 15.86 -4.77
C LEU A 57 1.99 17.20 -5.35
N ARG A 58 2.74 18.01 -4.59
CA ARG A 58 3.37 19.23 -5.12
C ARG A 58 4.33 18.92 -6.27
N GLY A 59 5.11 17.86 -6.16
CA GLY A 59 6.00 17.41 -7.23
C GLY A 59 5.26 16.96 -8.49
N ALA A 60 4.05 16.44 -8.35
CA ALA A 60 3.16 16.07 -9.45
C ALA A 60 2.28 17.24 -9.94
N ASN A 61 2.35 18.41 -9.31
CA ASN A 61 1.52 19.57 -9.60
C ASN A 61 0.00 19.31 -9.46
N VAL A 62 -0.37 18.44 -8.52
CA VAL A 62 -1.74 18.04 -8.24
C VAL A 62 -2.04 18.27 -6.76
N THR A 63 -3.19 18.85 -6.43
CA THR A 63 -3.65 18.93 -5.04
C THR A 63 -4.42 17.66 -4.65
N ILE A 64 -4.56 17.40 -3.34
CA ILE A 64 -5.39 16.28 -2.85
C ILE A 64 -6.84 16.45 -3.32
N GLY A 65 -7.36 17.67 -3.24
CA GLY A 65 -8.73 17.98 -3.67
C GLY A 65 -8.94 17.71 -5.16
N ASP A 66 -8.02 18.17 -6.01
CA ASP A 66 -8.08 17.92 -7.45
C ASP A 66 -8.05 16.42 -7.73
N TYR A 67 -7.12 15.68 -7.11
CA TYR A 67 -6.99 14.25 -7.32
C TYR A 67 -8.25 13.49 -6.90
N LYS A 68 -8.81 13.78 -5.72
CA LYS A 68 -10.09 13.18 -5.25
C LYS A 68 -11.22 13.51 -6.21
N ASN A 69 -11.32 14.76 -6.65
CA ASN A 69 -12.35 15.20 -7.59
C ASN A 69 -12.21 14.51 -8.95
N HIS A 70 -11.00 14.40 -9.49
CA HIS A 70 -10.77 13.71 -10.77
C HIS A 70 -11.17 12.23 -10.67
N VAL A 71 -10.78 11.54 -9.57
CA VAL A 71 -11.17 10.14 -9.35
C VAL A 71 -12.68 9.99 -9.20
N ALA A 72 -13.34 10.85 -8.42
CA ALA A 72 -14.79 10.83 -8.25
C ALA A 72 -15.52 11.11 -9.57
N HIS A 73 -15.02 12.05 -10.34
CA HIS A 73 -15.58 12.40 -11.66
C HIS A 73 -15.45 11.23 -12.65
N TYR A 74 -14.29 10.57 -12.65
CA TYR A 74 -14.08 9.39 -13.49
C TYR A 74 -15.00 8.23 -13.13
N LYS A 75 -15.22 7.97 -11.84
CA LYS A 75 -16.13 6.91 -11.38
C LYS A 75 -17.57 7.12 -11.86
N ASN A 76 -18.01 8.37 -11.92
CA ASN A 76 -19.40 8.74 -12.18
C ASN A 76 -19.68 9.19 -13.63
N SER A 77 -18.66 9.40 -14.45
CA SER A 77 -18.80 9.89 -15.82
C SER A 77 -18.25 8.89 -16.83
N PRO A 78 -19.00 8.57 -17.90
CA PRO A 78 -18.52 7.70 -18.98
C PRO A 78 -17.56 8.40 -19.95
N SER A 79 -17.14 9.63 -19.70
CA SER A 79 -16.29 10.41 -20.60
C SER A 79 -14.89 9.84 -20.70
N LYS A 80 -14.43 9.57 -21.93
CA LYS A 80 -13.06 9.17 -22.22
C LYS A 80 -12.03 10.24 -21.83
N GLU A 81 -12.43 11.51 -21.90
CA GLU A 81 -11.59 12.65 -21.55
C GLU A 81 -11.25 12.66 -20.06
N ASN A 82 -12.22 12.42 -19.19
CA ASN A 82 -12.02 12.30 -17.75
C ASN A 82 -11.10 11.11 -17.40
N LYS A 83 -11.17 10.02 -18.17
CA LYS A 83 -10.29 8.89 -18.01
C LYS A 83 -8.82 9.28 -18.19
N HIS A 84 -8.50 9.99 -19.27
CA HIS A 84 -7.14 10.43 -19.56
C HIS A 84 -6.58 11.39 -18.51
N ILE A 85 -7.42 12.27 -17.96
CA ILE A 85 -7.02 13.19 -16.88
C ILE A 85 -6.59 12.39 -15.64
N VAL A 86 -7.43 11.45 -15.20
CA VAL A 86 -7.15 10.63 -14.01
C VAL A 86 -5.95 9.71 -14.23
N GLU A 87 -5.84 9.09 -15.39
CA GLU A 87 -4.68 8.26 -15.75
C GLU A 87 -3.40 9.09 -15.74
N HIS A 88 -3.44 10.32 -16.25
CA HIS A 88 -2.32 11.25 -16.21
C HIS A 88 -1.92 11.61 -14.78
N ASP A 89 -2.88 11.99 -13.93
CA ASP A 89 -2.62 12.32 -12.53
C ASP A 89 -2.00 11.14 -11.77
N ILE A 90 -2.55 9.95 -11.94
CA ILE A 90 -2.02 8.72 -11.35
C ILE A 90 -0.58 8.48 -11.83
N TRP A 91 -0.34 8.64 -13.13
CA TRP A 91 0.99 8.47 -13.71
C TRP A 91 1.99 9.50 -13.15
N MET A 92 1.60 10.78 -13.08
CA MET A 92 2.42 11.86 -12.52
C MET A 92 2.76 11.59 -11.04
N ILE A 93 1.78 11.21 -10.24
CA ILE A 93 1.99 10.88 -8.83
C ILE A 93 2.93 9.68 -8.68
N LYS A 94 2.71 8.61 -9.44
CA LYS A 94 3.56 7.41 -9.40
C LYS A 94 4.99 7.69 -9.88
N SER A 95 5.17 8.51 -10.90
CA SER A 95 6.51 8.88 -11.35
C SER A 95 7.26 9.65 -10.26
N LYS A 96 6.60 10.59 -9.57
CA LYS A 96 7.20 11.34 -8.46
C LYS A 96 7.47 10.49 -7.23
N LEU A 97 6.65 9.49 -6.95
CA LEU A 97 6.91 8.49 -5.92
C LEU A 97 8.19 7.68 -6.20
N ASN A 98 8.42 7.36 -7.48
CA ASN A 98 9.58 6.59 -7.88
C ASN A 98 10.86 7.43 -7.94
N GLU A 99 10.75 8.75 -8.18
CA GLU A 99 11.84 9.72 -8.32
C GLU A 99 12.43 10.16 -6.97
N GLY A 100 12.55 9.40 -5.98
CA GLY A 100 13.18 9.92 -4.79
C GLY A 100 13.29 8.95 -3.63
N TYR A 101 14.10 9.34 -2.69
CA TYR A 101 14.18 8.69 -1.40
C TYR A 101 13.02 9.14 -0.51
N ASP A 102 12.53 8.23 0.34
CA ASP A 102 11.61 8.63 1.40
C ASP A 102 12.29 9.61 2.35
N LYS A 103 11.89 10.89 2.26
CA LYS A 103 12.49 12.00 3.02
C LYS A 103 12.21 11.95 4.51
N ASP A 104 11.24 11.16 4.92
CA ASP A 104 10.86 11.04 6.32
C ASP A 104 11.62 9.94 7.06
N THR A 105 12.31 9.07 6.35
CA THR A 105 13.12 8.03 6.97
C THR A 105 14.29 8.61 7.78
N ASN A 106 14.58 8.00 8.92
CA ASN A 106 15.75 8.35 9.73
C ASN A 106 17.06 8.24 8.92
N LYS A 107 17.10 7.30 7.97
CA LYS A 107 18.24 7.10 7.08
C LYS A 107 18.45 8.28 6.14
N TYR A 108 17.38 8.79 5.53
CA TYR A 108 17.44 9.98 4.67
C TYR A 108 17.83 11.24 5.46
N LYS A 109 17.21 11.46 6.63
CA LYS A 109 17.55 12.58 7.52
C LYS A 109 19.02 12.55 7.92
N LYS A 110 19.55 11.37 8.22
CA LYS A 110 20.96 11.17 8.53
C LYS A 110 21.86 11.46 7.31
N TRP A 111 21.47 11.01 6.13
CA TRP A 111 22.20 11.29 4.90
C TRP A 111 22.25 12.80 4.60
N VAL A 112 21.12 13.52 4.68
CA VAL A 112 21.06 14.97 4.51
C VAL A 112 21.96 15.70 5.50
N LYS A 113 21.98 15.28 6.78
CA LYS A 113 22.86 15.85 7.79
C LYS A 113 24.33 15.65 7.44
N VAL A 114 24.73 14.46 7.01
CA VAL A 114 26.11 14.18 6.58
C VAL A 114 26.49 15.01 5.37
N CYS A 115 25.61 15.16 4.39
CA CYS A 115 25.84 16.05 3.24
C CYS A 115 26.03 17.51 3.67
N SER A 116 25.23 17.99 4.61
CA SER A 116 25.38 19.36 5.15
C SER A 116 26.72 19.55 5.87
N ASP A 117 27.13 18.57 6.67
CA ASP A 117 28.41 18.62 7.39
C ASP A 117 29.61 18.61 6.40
N ILE A 118 29.52 17.84 5.30
CA ILE A 118 30.52 17.87 4.22
C ILE A 118 30.58 19.25 3.58
N LEU A 119 29.43 19.83 3.20
CA LEU A 119 29.37 21.16 2.58
C LEU A 119 29.96 22.26 3.46
N LEU A 120 29.75 22.20 4.76
CA LEU A 120 30.34 23.15 5.71
C LEU A 120 31.85 23.06 5.78
N LEU A 121 32.41 21.86 5.71
CA LEU A 121 33.87 21.65 5.72
C LEU A 121 34.52 21.96 4.38
N ASP A 122 33.88 21.59 3.26
CA ASP A 122 34.39 21.88 1.91
C ASP A 122 34.37 23.37 1.56
N ASN A 123 33.43 24.16 2.11
CA ASN A 123 33.34 25.60 1.87
C ASN A 123 34.12 26.45 2.93
N SER A 124 35.01 25.83 3.71
CA SER A 124 35.90 26.56 4.60
C SER A 124 36.84 27.48 3.80
N LEU A 125 36.95 28.73 4.21
CA LEU A 125 37.86 29.71 3.58
C LEU A 125 39.34 29.41 3.85
N PHE A 126 39.64 28.54 4.75
CA PHE A 126 41.01 28.12 5.11
C PHE A 126 41.24 26.66 4.68
N PRO A 127 42.49 26.33 4.29
CA PRO A 127 42.83 24.91 4.01
C PRO A 127 42.59 24.09 5.28
N PRO A 128 41.94 22.89 5.14
CA PRO A 128 41.60 22.05 6.27
C PRO A 128 42.85 21.57 7.01
N GLU A 129 42.79 21.60 8.33
CA GLU A 129 43.81 20.95 9.16
C GLU A 129 43.76 19.43 8.97
N GLU A 130 44.85 18.72 9.34
CA GLU A 130 44.97 17.27 9.17
C GLU A 130 43.78 16.51 9.81
N ALA A 131 43.33 16.94 10.98
CA ALA A 131 42.15 16.41 11.67
C ALA A 131 40.83 16.64 10.89
N GLU A 132 40.69 17.81 10.29
CA GLU A 132 39.49 18.17 9.46
C GLU A 132 39.49 17.39 8.15
N SER A 133 40.65 17.23 7.52
CA SER A 133 40.83 16.41 6.32
C SER A 133 40.45 14.96 6.54
N LYS A 134 40.87 14.37 7.69
CA LYS A 134 40.48 13.02 8.09
C LYS A 134 38.96 12.92 8.32
N ARG A 135 38.37 13.89 9.04
CA ARG A 135 36.94 13.95 9.31
C ARG A 135 36.14 14.04 8.01
N LEU A 136 36.55 14.84 7.07
CA LEU A 136 35.92 14.97 5.75
C LEU A 136 35.96 13.64 4.97
N SER A 137 37.09 12.93 4.99
CA SER A 137 37.20 11.62 4.39
C SER A 137 36.24 10.60 5.00
N ASP A 138 36.07 10.62 6.33
CA ASP A 138 35.16 9.69 7.01
C ASP A 138 33.67 10.05 6.75
N LEU A 139 33.34 11.34 6.69
CA LEU A 139 32.01 11.80 6.31
C LEU A 139 31.65 11.40 4.87
N ARG A 140 32.56 11.55 3.91
CA ARG A 140 32.34 11.10 2.52
C ARG A 140 32.12 9.59 2.41
N LYS A 141 32.85 8.78 3.18
CA LYS A 141 32.61 7.32 3.26
C LYS A 141 31.24 7.01 3.86
N GLN A 142 30.82 7.77 4.86
CA GLN A 142 29.51 7.60 5.49
C GLN A 142 28.37 8.04 4.53
N GLU A 143 28.56 9.14 3.82
CA GLU A 143 27.62 9.60 2.79
C GLU A 143 27.40 8.52 1.72
N GLU A 144 28.48 7.99 1.15
CA GLU A 144 28.42 6.96 0.12
C GLU A 144 27.68 5.70 0.60
N LYS A 145 27.93 5.23 1.81
CA LYS A 145 27.22 4.08 2.40
C LYS A 145 25.72 4.34 2.55
N LEU A 146 25.37 5.55 2.99
CA LEU A 146 23.94 5.92 3.16
C LEU A 146 23.26 6.07 1.81
N ARG A 147 23.90 6.68 0.83
CA ARG A 147 23.40 6.86 -0.54
C ARG A 147 23.14 5.50 -1.19
N VAL A 148 24.11 4.60 -1.21
CA VAL A 148 23.95 3.24 -1.76
C VAL A 148 22.79 2.51 -1.08
N SER A 149 22.71 2.58 0.24
CA SER A 149 21.63 1.92 0.99
C SER A 149 20.23 2.51 0.70
N LEU A 150 20.13 3.81 0.39
CA LEU A 150 18.89 4.45 -0.02
C LEU A 150 18.50 4.05 -1.45
N GLU A 151 19.47 3.97 -2.36
CA GLU A 151 19.27 3.51 -3.74
C GLU A 151 18.81 2.05 -3.79
N GLU A 152 19.47 1.16 -3.03
CA GLU A 152 19.09 -0.24 -2.91
C GLU A 152 17.67 -0.40 -2.36
N ALA A 153 17.28 0.38 -1.34
CA ALA A 153 15.95 0.35 -0.81
C ALA A 153 14.92 0.81 -1.85
N SER A 154 15.16 1.92 -2.55
CA SER A 154 14.27 2.42 -3.59
C SER A 154 14.07 1.41 -4.72
N THR A 155 15.18 0.81 -5.20
CA THR A 155 15.15 -0.23 -6.24
C THR A 155 14.40 -1.48 -5.78
N ARG A 156 14.59 -1.91 -4.53
CA ARG A 156 13.89 -3.06 -3.94
C ARG A 156 12.38 -2.87 -3.95
N TYR A 157 11.87 -1.71 -3.52
CA TYR A 157 10.43 -1.43 -3.55
C TYR A 157 9.84 -1.48 -4.96
N ALA A 158 10.55 -0.94 -5.95
CA ALA A 158 10.14 -1.01 -7.34
C ALA A 158 10.07 -2.46 -7.86
N HIS A 159 11.10 -3.26 -7.59
CA HIS A 159 11.13 -4.68 -7.97
C HIS A 159 10.07 -5.54 -7.28
N LEU A 160 9.71 -5.22 -6.05
CA LEU A 160 8.67 -5.93 -5.32
C LEU A 160 7.24 -5.50 -5.70
N GLY A 161 7.09 -4.52 -6.59
CA GLY A 161 5.79 -4.03 -7.04
C GLY A 161 5.02 -3.32 -5.92
N ALA A 162 5.71 -2.48 -5.15
CA ALA A 162 5.13 -1.75 -4.02
C ALA A 162 3.78 -1.10 -4.36
N PHE A 163 2.86 -1.17 -3.42
CA PHE A 163 1.50 -0.68 -3.56
C PHE A 163 1.23 0.44 -2.56
N GLU A 164 1.01 1.63 -3.07
CA GLU A 164 0.82 2.83 -2.24
C GLU A 164 -0.67 3.11 -2.05
N TRP A 165 -1.27 2.56 -1.01
CA TRP A 165 -2.71 2.62 -0.72
C TRP A 165 -3.30 4.02 -0.81
N ARG A 166 -2.61 5.03 -0.29
CA ARG A 166 -3.07 6.42 -0.26
C ARG A 166 -3.18 7.06 -1.64
N TYR A 167 -2.33 6.63 -2.57
CA TYR A 167 -2.35 7.15 -3.94
C TYR A 167 -3.22 6.32 -4.87
N GLU A 168 -3.39 5.04 -4.56
CA GLU A 168 -4.31 4.20 -5.32
C GLU A 168 -5.78 4.45 -4.96
N PHE A 169 -6.05 4.87 -3.72
CA PHE A 169 -7.39 5.14 -3.19
C PHE A 169 -7.44 6.50 -2.48
N PRO A 170 -7.44 7.62 -3.21
CA PRO A 170 -7.45 8.97 -2.63
C PRO A 170 -8.70 9.26 -1.80
N GLU A 171 -9.79 8.53 -2.00
CA GLU A 171 -11.00 8.59 -1.17
C GLU A 171 -10.77 8.20 0.29
N THR A 172 -9.69 7.47 0.59
CA THR A 172 -9.29 7.10 1.95
C THR A 172 -8.49 8.20 2.66
N LEU A 173 -8.37 9.38 2.06
CA LEU A 173 -7.69 10.53 2.63
C LEU A 173 -8.70 11.58 3.09
N ASN A 174 -8.40 12.27 4.19
CA ASN A 174 -9.12 13.49 4.56
C ASN A 174 -8.63 14.71 3.75
N GLU A 175 -9.18 15.89 4.02
CA GLU A 175 -8.80 17.14 3.32
C GLU A 175 -7.35 17.59 3.59
N LYS A 176 -6.74 17.10 4.67
CA LYS A 176 -5.32 17.35 4.99
C LYS A 176 -4.37 16.33 4.34
N GLY A 177 -4.92 15.28 3.71
CA GLY A 177 -4.15 14.18 3.13
C GLY A 177 -3.71 13.12 4.14
N GLU A 178 -4.32 13.10 5.30
CA GLU A 178 -4.11 12.05 6.29
C GLU A 178 -4.96 10.82 5.91
N PHE A 179 -4.39 9.66 6.09
CA PHE A 179 -5.08 8.40 5.81
C PHE A 179 -6.14 8.14 6.89
N ILE A 180 -7.39 8.00 6.48
CA ILE A 180 -8.53 7.73 7.36
C ILE A 180 -9.02 6.29 7.30
N GLY A 181 -8.52 5.50 6.36
CA GLY A 181 -8.79 4.08 6.23
C GLY A 181 -10.06 3.71 5.48
N PHE A 182 -10.35 2.41 5.47
CA PHE A 182 -11.53 1.81 4.83
C PHE A 182 -12.60 1.47 5.87
N ASP A 183 -13.87 1.56 5.47
CA ASP A 183 -15.00 1.19 6.34
C ASP A 183 -15.15 -0.32 6.46
N CYS A 184 -14.79 -1.06 5.40
CA CYS A 184 -14.87 -2.51 5.36
C CYS A 184 -13.74 -3.08 4.50
N ILE A 185 -13.10 -4.13 5.01
CA ILE A 185 -12.09 -4.90 4.29
C ILE A 185 -12.54 -6.36 4.29
N ILE A 186 -12.64 -6.94 3.11
CA ILE A 186 -12.96 -8.36 2.93
C ILE A 186 -11.89 -8.99 2.07
N GLY A 187 -11.45 -10.20 2.40
CA GLY A 187 -10.39 -10.83 1.64
C GLY A 187 -10.19 -12.31 1.91
N ASN A 188 -9.45 -12.89 0.98
CA ASN A 188 -8.89 -14.23 1.09
C ASN A 188 -7.37 -14.10 0.92
N PRO A 189 -6.64 -13.80 2.01
CA PRO A 189 -5.19 -13.68 1.96
C PRO A 189 -4.54 -14.98 1.46
N PRO A 190 -3.43 -14.90 0.72
CA PRO A 190 -2.70 -16.08 0.31
C PRO A 190 -2.13 -16.82 1.52
N TYR A 191 -2.10 -18.15 1.46
CA TYR A 191 -1.52 -19.04 2.47
C TYR A 191 -0.75 -20.17 1.81
N GLY A 192 0.17 -20.83 2.56
CA GLY A 192 1.04 -21.85 2.02
C GLY A 192 2.04 -21.36 0.98
N VAL A 193 2.28 -20.05 0.93
CA VAL A 193 3.20 -19.42 -0.02
C VAL A 193 4.47 -19.01 0.71
N SER A 194 5.60 -19.55 0.29
CA SER A 194 6.91 -19.12 0.80
C SER A 194 7.26 -17.73 0.31
N ILE A 195 7.50 -16.82 1.25
CA ILE A 195 8.01 -15.48 0.94
C ILE A 195 9.51 -15.60 0.64
N LYS A 196 9.94 -15.14 -0.54
CA LYS A 196 11.36 -15.15 -0.93
C LYS A 196 12.15 -14.06 -0.19
N ASP A 197 13.46 -14.27 -0.03
CA ASP A 197 14.36 -13.52 0.84
C ASP A 197 14.21 -11.99 0.83
N GLY A 198 14.23 -11.35 -0.33
CA GLY A 198 14.12 -9.88 -0.41
C GLY A 198 12.73 -9.35 -0.01
N TYR A 199 11.68 -10.04 -0.40
CA TYR A 199 10.30 -9.71 -0.03
C TYR A 199 10.09 -9.94 1.47
N ARG A 200 10.51 -11.09 1.97
CA ARG A 200 10.44 -11.46 3.38
C ARG A 200 11.07 -10.40 4.26
N LYS A 201 12.33 -10.02 3.98
CA LYS A 201 13.04 -8.99 4.72
C LYS A 201 12.28 -7.67 4.76
N THR A 202 11.71 -7.23 3.64
CA THR A 202 10.94 -5.98 3.57
C THR A 202 9.68 -6.01 4.42
N VAL A 203 8.98 -7.15 4.45
CA VAL A 203 7.75 -7.31 5.24
C VAL A 203 8.07 -7.47 6.73
N GLU A 204 9.12 -8.23 7.09
CA GLU A 204 9.58 -8.40 8.47
C GLU A 204 10.15 -7.10 9.07
N GLU A 205 10.79 -6.25 8.27
CA GLU A 205 11.24 -4.91 8.71
C GLU A 205 10.06 -4.01 9.11
N LYS A 206 8.88 -4.22 8.54
CA LYS A 206 7.67 -3.45 8.84
C LYS A 206 6.84 -4.07 9.96
N TYR A 207 6.69 -5.39 9.94
CA TYR A 207 5.83 -6.13 10.87
C TYR A 207 6.69 -7.03 11.77
N GLU A 208 7.09 -6.50 12.91
CA GLU A 208 7.84 -7.25 13.91
C GLU A 208 6.96 -8.28 14.64
N HIS A 209 7.57 -9.34 15.15
CA HIS A 209 6.93 -10.32 16.04
C HIS A 209 5.78 -11.15 15.43
N MET A 210 5.81 -11.40 14.11
CA MET A 210 4.86 -12.34 13.50
C MET A 210 5.10 -13.78 13.98
N PRO A 211 4.06 -14.59 14.17
CA PRO A 211 4.14 -15.94 14.79
C PRO A 211 5.01 -16.92 14.03
N ASP A 212 4.97 -16.86 12.71
CA ASP A 212 5.73 -17.67 11.78
C ASP A 212 5.80 -17.01 10.39
N TYR A 213 6.21 -17.78 9.38
CA TYR A 213 6.41 -17.29 8.01
C TYR A 213 5.16 -17.30 7.13
N GLU A 214 4.00 -17.63 7.68
CA GLU A 214 2.75 -17.66 6.95
C GLU A 214 2.29 -16.24 6.62
N ILE A 215 2.17 -15.98 5.34
CA ILE A 215 1.92 -14.62 4.81
C ILE A 215 0.58 -14.02 5.27
N TYR A 216 -0.42 -14.84 5.60
CA TYR A 216 -1.73 -14.34 6.02
C TYR A 216 -1.68 -13.55 7.34
N TYR A 217 -0.73 -13.82 8.24
CA TYR A 217 -0.54 -13.02 9.45
C TYR A 217 -0.22 -11.56 9.14
N TYR A 218 0.62 -11.34 8.13
CA TYR A 218 0.97 -10.00 7.67
C TYR A 218 -0.22 -9.30 7.00
N PHE A 219 -1.10 -10.03 6.33
CA PHE A 219 -2.34 -9.47 5.79
C PHE A 219 -3.33 -9.06 6.88
N ILE A 220 -3.41 -9.80 7.99
CA ILE A 220 -4.22 -9.40 9.14
C ILE A 220 -3.68 -8.09 9.72
N ALA A 221 -2.36 -7.97 9.93
CA ALA A 221 -1.73 -6.75 10.43
C ALA A 221 -1.93 -5.57 9.46
N LEU A 222 -1.80 -5.79 8.15
CA LEU A 222 -2.12 -4.78 7.14
C LEU A 222 -3.60 -4.37 7.20
N GLY A 223 -4.50 -5.32 7.32
CA GLY A 223 -5.94 -5.03 7.43
C GLY A 223 -6.25 -4.12 8.62
N GLN A 224 -5.59 -4.34 9.75
CA GLN A 224 -5.69 -3.48 10.92
C GLN A 224 -5.23 -2.04 10.63
N GLU A 225 -4.08 -1.88 9.96
CA GLU A 225 -3.56 -0.55 9.59
C GLU A 225 -4.47 0.19 8.59
N LEU A 226 -5.14 -0.56 7.71
CA LEU A 226 -5.97 0.00 6.65
C LEU A 226 -7.41 0.28 7.09
N LEU A 227 -7.85 -0.23 8.22
CA LEU A 227 -9.21 -0.11 8.70
C LEU A 227 -9.41 1.22 9.42
N LYS A 228 -10.58 1.84 9.23
CA LYS A 228 -11.04 2.94 10.09
C LYS A 228 -11.36 2.45 11.48
N ASP A 229 -11.38 3.36 12.45
CA ASP A 229 -12.02 3.11 13.74
C ASP A 229 -13.48 2.68 13.54
N ASN A 230 -13.87 1.60 14.18
CA ASN A 230 -15.18 0.94 14.02
C ASN A 230 -15.46 0.39 12.60
N GLY A 231 -14.45 0.19 11.78
CA GLY A 231 -14.58 -0.52 10.50
C GLY A 231 -14.62 -2.04 10.70
N TYR A 232 -15.00 -2.77 9.65
CA TYR A 232 -15.13 -4.22 9.67
C TYR A 232 -14.07 -4.89 8.82
N LEU A 233 -13.39 -5.89 9.39
CA LEU A 233 -12.46 -6.78 8.68
C LEU A 233 -13.06 -8.18 8.61
N ALA A 234 -13.15 -8.77 7.43
CA ALA A 234 -13.56 -10.16 7.28
C ALA A 234 -12.58 -10.92 6.38
N TYR A 235 -11.88 -11.90 6.95
CA TYR A 235 -10.92 -12.72 6.23
C TYR A 235 -11.23 -14.21 6.33
N ILE A 236 -11.06 -14.91 5.21
CA ILE A 236 -10.99 -16.35 5.20
C ILE A 236 -9.51 -16.77 5.24
N ILE A 237 -9.11 -17.44 6.31
CA ILE A 237 -7.71 -17.80 6.59
C ILE A 237 -7.62 -19.25 7.08
N PRO A 238 -6.45 -19.89 7.03
CA PRO A 238 -6.26 -21.23 7.60
C PRO A 238 -6.62 -21.25 9.08
N ASN A 239 -7.36 -22.27 9.53
CA ASN A 239 -7.73 -22.38 10.96
C ASN A 239 -6.54 -22.71 11.86
N THR A 240 -5.38 -23.04 11.30
CA THR A 240 -4.14 -23.32 12.04
C THR A 240 -3.72 -22.19 12.96
N TRP A 241 -4.08 -20.93 12.65
CA TRP A 241 -3.77 -19.80 13.52
C TRP A 241 -4.39 -19.90 14.92
N LEU A 242 -5.51 -20.62 15.03
CA LEU A 242 -6.18 -20.88 16.31
C LEU A 242 -5.38 -21.81 17.21
N PHE A 243 -4.62 -22.72 16.62
CA PHE A 243 -3.94 -23.81 17.34
C PHE A 243 -2.41 -23.66 17.35
N ASN A 244 -1.85 -22.81 16.49
CA ASN A 244 -0.42 -22.58 16.43
C ASN A 244 0.12 -22.05 17.77
N VAL A 245 1.02 -22.81 18.39
CA VAL A 245 1.62 -22.46 19.69
C VAL A 245 2.37 -21.15 19.62
N ASN A 246 3.11 -20.91 18.52
CA ASN A 246 3.89 -19.69 18.32
C ASN A 246 2.98 -18.44 18.14
N ALA A 247 1.72 -18.62 17.75
CA ALA A 247 0.76 -17.55 17.61
C ALA A 247 0.02 -17.17 18.90
N LYS A 248 0.42 -17.68 20.07
CA LYS A 248 -0.27 -17.43 21.33
C LYS A 248 -0.36 -15.94 21.68
N GLU A 249 0.75 -15.23 21.66
CA GLU A 249 0.77 -13.80 21.98
C GLU A 249 0.09 -12.97 20.88
N TYR A 250 0.23 -13.35 19.61
CA TYR A 250 -0.47 -12.75 18.48
C TYR A 250 -1.99 -12.86 18.61
N ARG A 251 -2.52 -14.06 18.94
CA ARG A 251 -3.96 -14.25 19.23
C ARG A 251 -4.43 -13.41 20.41
N LYS A 252 -3.64 -13.36 21.48
CA LYS A 252 -3.95 -12.56 22.65
C LYS A 252 -4.06 -11.08 22.31
N ASP A 253 -3.18 -10.57 21.45
CA ASP A 253 -3.22 -9.20 20.96
C ASP A 253 -4.51 -8.93 20.19
N ILE A 254 -4.86 -9.81 19.23
CA ILE A 254 -6.12 -9.72 18.48
C ILE A 254 -7.33 -9.70 19.44
N PHE A 255 -7.45 -10.68 20.34
CA PHE A 255 -8.60 -10.77 21.24
C PHE A 255 -8.69 -9.65 22.27
N ASN A 256 -7.58 -8.98 22.60
CA ASN A 256 -7.60 -7.86 23.54
C ASN A 256 -7.90 -6.52 22.86
N ASN A 257 -7.48 -6.35 21.60
CA ASN A 257 -7.53 -5.06 20.93
C ASN A 257 -8.65 -4.96 19.87
N TRP A 258 -9.25 -6.09 19.46
CA TRP A 258 -10.30 -6.14 18.48
C TRP A 258 -11.62 -6.62 19.08
N SER A 259 -12.73 -6.12 18.56
CA SER A 259 -14.06 -6.68 18.83
C SER A 259 -14.35 -7.77 17.81
N ILE A 260 -14.21 -9.02 18.21
CA ILE A 260 -14.54 -10.15 17.34
C ILE A 260 -16.06 -10.27 17.24
N VAL A 261 -16.60 -10.05 16.05
CA VAL A 261 -18.03 -10.18 15.77
C VAL A 261 -18.42 -11.62 15.55
N GLU A 262 -17.63 -12.34 14.77
CA GLU A 262 -17.86 -13.75 14.44
C GLU A 262 -16.54 -14.48 14.18
N LEU A 263 -16.46 -15.70 14.65
CA LEU A 263 -15.38 -16.64 14.31
C LEU A 263 -16.01 -17.96 13.87
N LEU A 264 -15.99 -18.21 12.58
CA LEU A 264 -16.54 -19.42 11.99
C LEU A 264 -15.43 -20.43 11.72
N ASP A 265 -15.43 -21.57 12.42
CA ASP A 265 -14.53 -22.69 12.13
C ASP A 265 -15.15 -23.58 11.05
N CYS A 266 -14.50 -23.58 9.88
CA CYS A 266 -14.92 -24.34 8.72
C CYS A 266 -14.18 -25.70 8.60
N THR A 267 -13.64 -26.23 9.68
CA THR A 267 -12.86 -27.49 9.70
C THR A 267 -13.61 -28.65 9.04
N ASN A 268 -14.92 -28.74 9.22
CA ASN A 268 -15.76 -29.80 8.68
C ASN A 268 -16.41 -29.45 7.33
N PHE A 269 -16.10 -28.26 6.77
CA PHE A 269 -16.60 -27.82 5.48
C PHE A 269 -15.44 -27.60 4.52
N GLN A 270 -15.54 -28.20 3.34
CA GLN A 270 -14.61 -27.92 2.26
C GLN A 270 -15.12 -26.69 1.51
N ILE A 271 -14.57 -25.51 1.83
CA ILE A 271 -14.96 -24.25 1.19
C ILE A 271 -14.48 -24.17 -0.24
N PHE A 272 -13.29 -24.70 -0.51
CA PHE A 272 -12.67 -24.67 -1.84
C PHE A 272 -12.46 -26.11 -2.32
N GLU A 273 -12.99 -26.47 -3.49
CA GLU A 273 -12.87 -27.81 -4.06
C GLU A 273 -11.41 -28.28 -4.26
N ALA A 274 -10.51 -27.35 -4.60
CA ALA A 274 -9.11 -27.65 -4.88
C ALA A 274 -8.16 -27.47 -3.67
N ALA A 275 -8.65 -27.02 -2.51
CA ALA A 275 -7.79 -26.74 -1.35
C ALA A 275 -7.96 -27.82 -0.27
N THR A 276 -6.84 -28.37 0.19
CA THR A 276 -6.79 -29.33 1.32
C THR A 276 -6.69 -28.62 2.68
N VAL A 277 -6.55 -27.30 2.70
CA VAL A 277 -6.39 -26.50 3.92
C VAL A 277 -7.75 -26.27 4.56
N ARG A 278 -7.83 -26.51 5.86
CA ARG A 278 -9.01 -26.19 6.67
C ARG A 278 -8.99 -24.71 7.00
N ASN A 279 -10.13 -24.05 6.83
CA ASN A 279 -10.23 -22.61 6.95
C ASN A 279 -11.06 -22.19 8.16
N SER A 280 -10.88 -20.93 8.56
CA SER A 280 -11.77 -20.20 9.44
C SER A 280 -12.11 -18.85 8.82
N VAL A 281 -13.28 -18.30 9.16
CA VAL A 281 -13.64 -16.93 8.84
C VAL A 281 -13.61 -16.14 10.15
N ILE A 282 -12.88 -15.04 10.17
CA ILE A 282 -12.84 -14.09 11.27
C ILE A 282 -13.43 -12.77 10.80
N THR A 283 -14.34 -12.24 11.60
CA THR A 283 -14.96 -10.93 11.37
C THR A 283 -14.88 -10.10 12.63
#